data_5cd313ba46a5dfa11d2b762a7ab9e46f
#
_entry.id   5cd313ba46a5dfa11d2b762a7ab9e46f
#
_cell.length_a   1.000
_cell.length_b   1.000
_cell.length_c   1.000
_cell.angle_alpha   90.00
_cell.angle_beta   90.00
_cell.angle_gamma   90.00
#
_symmetry.space_group_name_H-M   'P 1'
#
loop_
_entity.id
_entity.type
_entity.pdbx_description
1 polymer ?
#
loop_
_entity_poly.entity_id
_entity_poly.type
_entity_poly.pdbx_seq_one_letter_code
_entity_poly.pdbx_strand_id
1 'polypeptide(L)'
;MAGSTTTPTLTVFLCLGLCWGLWDHIQAGVPPKPSIWADPGPIISKGIPVTIWCQGSLKVDGYILYKDRGFEPWMTSILETSNNKTGFSIQSMRSQNAGLYQCAYSTGDMVSERSEPLLLVVTGVYRAPFFSAQPGPVVNSGENVSLLCSSQSTLDTVHLLKEEGPEPAQQRKLEWNPYARRWQAVFSVGPVGSTHGGTYRCYGSSSSNPNVWSQPSVPLHLEVTGVYREPSLSAQLGPLMLPGDNLTLQCHSEPGSDRFALTKDEGPNPHPQSLHGQHSPNFPLGPVNFNHGGRYRCYSGHNLSHVWSTPSTPLDILIAGMYKKPSLSAQPGPSVSWGASVTLQCGSEVRADTFHLHRERSLDPPQQLHLQDTAAPSQANFTISPVTWGHNGTYRCYTSHSSPPFQLSQPSDPLELLVSDDQPQDYTVANLIRLGVSGLILVVLGVLLFEAWHSRRRPHNAASS
;
A
#
# COMPACT_ATOMS: atom_id res chain seq x y z
N MET A 1 36.93 -40.02 52.41
CA MET A 1 36.22 -41.15 53.02
C MET A 1 35.14 -41.57 52.07
N ALA A 2 35.23 -42.82 51.60
CA ALA A 2 34.21 -43.70 51.02
C ALA A 2 33.26 -43.09 49.98
N GLY A 3 33.26 -43.33 48.70
CA GLY A 3 33.52 -44.60 48.00
C GLY A 3 32.27 -45.47 47.94
N SER A 4 31.46 -45.33 46.88
CA SER A 4 30.61 -46.44 46.45
C SER A 4 30.37 -46.37 44.96
N THR A 5 31.01 -47.27 44.27
CA THR A 5 30.79 -47.71 42.91
C THR A 5 29.50 -48.54 42.84
N THR A 6 28.57 -48.23 41.98
CA THR A 6 27.55 -49.20 41.53
C THR A 6 27.48 -49.19 40.00
N THR A 7 27.72 -50.34 39.48
CA THR A 7 27.87 -50.84 38.12
C THR A 7 26.69 -50.61 37.18
N PRO A 8 26.95 -50.36 35.87
CA PRO A 8 25.94 -50.24 34.83
C PRO A 8 25.77 -51.58 34.08
N THR A 9 25.04 -52.50 34.61
CA THR A 9 24.77 -53.79 33.91
C THR A 9 23.30 -54.19 33.82
N LEU A 10 22.36 -53.33 34.20
CA LEU A 10 20.93 -53.65 34.16
C LEU A 10 20.13 -52.89 33.10
N THR A 11 20.73 -51.93 32.39
CA THR A 11 20.05 -51.13 31.36
C THR A 11 20.20 -51.67 29.94
N VAL A 12 21.04 -52.63 29.67
CA VAL A 12 21.27 -53.20 28.33
C VAL A 12 20.24 -54.31 27.99
N PHE A 13 19.61 -54.96 28.97
CA PHE A 13 18.61 -56.00 28.71
C PHE A 13 17.18 -55.50 28.53
N LEU A 14 16.87 -54.26 28.86
CA LEU A 14 15.54 -53.66 28.64
C LEU A 14 15.37 -53.04 27.25
N CYS A 15 16.44 -52.71 26.53
CA CYS A 15 16.36 -52.18 25.17
C CYS A 15 16.26 -53.28 24.09
N LEU A 16 16.62 -54.52 24.38
CA LEU A 16 16.52 -55.64 23.43
C LEU A 16 15.12 -56.31 23.42
N GLY A 17 14.32 -56.07 24.45
CA GLY A 17 12.93 -56.63 24.56
C GLY A 17 11.84 -55.80 23.89
N LEU A 18 12.12 -54.51 23.52
CA LEU A 18 11.16 -53.62 22.92
C LEU A 18 11.28 -53.48 21.40
N CYS A 19 12.30 -54.06 20.78
CA CYS A 19 12.49 -54.06 19.33
C CYS A 19 11.83 -55.24 18.60
N TRP A 20 11.12 -56.13 19.30
CA TRP A 20 10.44 -57.27 18.69
C TRP A 20 8.92 -57.21 18.74
N GLY A 21 8.32 -56.05 18.81
CA GLY A 21 6.90 -55.84 18.93
C GLY A 21 6.18 -54.96 17.91
N LEU A 22 6.85 -54.64 16.78
CA LEU A 22 6.18 -53.97 15.64
C LEU A 22 6.37 -54.80 14.37
N TRP A 23 5.96 -56.05 14.44
CA TRP A 23 5.44 -56.70 13.24
C TRP A 23 4.04 -56.12 13.03
N ASP A 24 3.99 -55.10 12.16
CA ASP A 24 2.71 -54.73 11.53
C ASP A 24 2.07 -56.06 11.07
N HIS A 25 0.96 -56.37 11.64
CA HIS A 25 -0.02 -57.22 10.99
C HIS A 25 -0.35 -56.58 9.63
N ILE A 26 0.40 -56.97 8.60
CA ILE A 26 -0.09 -56.92 7.23
C ILE A 26 -1.28 -57.83 7.29
N GLN A 27 -2.44 -57.26 7.60
CA GLN A 27 -3.73 -57.88 7.35
C GLN A 27 -3.71 -58.15 5.84
N ALA A 28 -3.56 -59.41 5.43
CA ALA A 28 -3.82 -59.88 4.08
C ALA A 28 -5.32 -59.67 3.82
N GLY A 29 -5.67 -58.41 3.55
CA GLY A 29 -6.99 -57.88 3.48
C GLY A 29 -7.14 -57.08 2.20
N VAL A 30 -8.01 -56.24 2.07
CA VAL A 30 -8.36 -55.42 0.92
C VAL A 30 -7.21 -54.50 0.51
N PRO A 31 -6.83 -54.43 -0.78
CA PRO A 31 -5.82 -53.51 -1.26
C PRO A 31 -6.17 -52.06 -0.91
N PRO A 32 -5.16 -51.19 -0.59
CA PRO A 32 -5.39 -49.81 -0.17
C PRO A 32 -6.12 -49.00 -1.25
N LYS A 33 -6.87 -47.97 -0.87
CA LYS A 33 -7.58 -47.07 -1.79
C LYS A 33 -6.59 -46.40 -2.77
N PRO A 34 -6.93 -46.29 -4.07
CA PRO A 34 -6.14 -45.51 -5.01
C PRO A 34 -6.32 -44.01 -4.82
N SER A 35 -5.34 -43.24 -5.30
CA SER A 35 -5.47 -41.79 -5.50
C SER A 35 -6.10 -41.48 -6.83
N ILE A 36 -6.92 -40.42 -6.90
CA ILE A 36 -7.56 -39.94 -8.13
C ILE A 36 -7.39 -38.42 -8.26
N TRP A 37 -7.06 -37.94 -9.48
CA TRP A 37 -7.00 -36.52 -9.80
C TRP A 37 -7.29 -36.30 -11.28
N ALA A 38 -7.55 -35.04 -11.67
CA ALA A 38 -7.74 -34.63 -13.06
C ALA A 38 -6.61 -33.70 -13.52
N ASP A 39 -6.21 -33.82 -14.76
CA ASP A 39 -5.25 -32.96 -15.43
C ASP A 39 -5.91 -32.35 -16.69
N PRO A 40 -5.99 -31.00 -16.81
CA PRO A 40 -5.30 -29.95 -16.05
C PRO A 40 -5.94 -29.59 -14.69
N GLY A 41 -7.09 -30.11 -14.33
CA GLY A 41 -7.78 -29.86 -13.07
C GLY A 41 -9.23 -30.34 -13.11
N PRO A 42 -10.00 -30.20 -12.01
CA PRO A 42 -11.35 -30.71 -11.92
C PRO A 42 -12.43 -29.78 -12.52
N ILE A 43 -12.09 -28.51 -12.78
CA ILE A 43 -13.00 -27.50 -13.36
C ILE A 43 -12.53 -27.20 -14.79
N ILE A 44 -13.29 -27.62 -15.79
CA ILE A 44 -12.83 -27.67 -17.17
C ILE A 44 -13.82 -26.99 -18.10
N SER A 45 -13.31 -26.20 -19.05
CA SER A 45 -14.15 -25.55 -20.05
C SER A 45 -14.69 -26.56 -21.05
N LYS A 46 -15.93 -26.36 -21.49
CA LYS A 46 -16.55 -27.13 -22.55
C LYS A 46 -15.65 -27.22 -23.79
N GLY A 47 -15.47 -28.43 -24.30
CA GLY A 47 -14.64 -28.69 -25.48
C GLY A 47 -13.18 -28.99 -25.20
N ILE A 48 -12.67 -28.67 -24.04
CA ILE A 48 -11.28 -28.93 -23.64
C ILE A 48 -11.12 -30.38 -23.20
N PRO A 49 -10.01 -31.07 -23.58
CA PRO A 49 -9.73 -32.42 -23.12
C PRO A 49 -9.34 -32.44 -21.66
N VAL A 50 -9.62 -33.56 -20.98
CA VAL A 50 -9.21 -33.84 -19.59
C VAL A 50 -8.80 -35.28 -19.45
N THR A 51 -7.78 -35.55 -18.63
CA THR A 51 -7.37 -36.90 -18.25
C THR A 51 -7.59 -37.09 -16.77
N ILE A 52 -8.41 -38.10 -16.43
CA ILE A 52 -8.60 -38.53 -15.05
C ILE A 52 -7.53 -39.57 -14.74
N TRP A 53 -6.62 -39.25 -13.86
CA TRP A 53 -5.56 -40.11 -13.40
C TRP A 53 -5.98 -40.93 -12.19
N CYS A 54 -5.59 -42.18 -12.18
CA CYS A 54 -5.78 -43.11 -11.08
C CYS A 54 -4.45 -43.76 -10.75
N GLN A 55 -4.05 -43.78 -9.48
CA GLN A 55 -2.80 -44.34 -9.01
C GLN A 55 -3.05 -45.29 -7.83
N GLY A 56 -2.66 -46.55 -8.00
CA GLY A 56 -2.73 -47.57 -6.98
C GLY A 56 -1.39 -47.91 -6.33
N SER A 57 -1.32 -49.06 -5.69
CA SER A 57 -0.10 -49.61 -5.12
C SER A 57 0.82 -50.21 -6.20
N LEU A 58 1.94 -50.76 -5.79
CA LEU A 58 2.82 -51.55 -6.67
C LEU A 58 2.12 -52.85 -7.09
N LYS A 59 2.21 -53.24 -8.38
CA LYS A 59 1.60 -54.42 -9.01
C LYS A 59 0.08 -54.31 -9.19
N VAL A 60 -0.33 -53.44 -10.11
CA VAL A 60 -1.72 -53.30 -10.52
C VAL A 60 -1.90 -53.99 -11.89
N ASP A 61 -2.94 -54.80 -12.00
CA ASP A 61 -3.31 -55.50 -13.26
C ASP A 61 -4.25 -54.66 -14.13
N GLY A 62 -5.06 -53.83 -13.48
CA GLY A 62 -5.98 -52.96 -14.18
C GLY A 62 -6.68 -51.95 -13.29
N TYR A 63 -7.27 -50.94 -13.92
CA TYR A 63 -8.01 -49.88 -13.23
C TYR A 63 -9.45 -49.83 -13.72
N ILE A 64 -10.36 -49.48 -12.84
CA ILE A 64 -11.78 -49.32 -13.07
C ILE A 64 -12.19 -47.93 -12.68
N LEU A 65 -12.77 -47.16 -13.60
CA LEU A 65 -13.32 -45.84 -13.33
C LEU A 65 -14.86 -45.92 -13.24
N TYR A 66 -15.41 -45.40 -12.17
CA TYR A 66 -16.85 -45.31 -11.91
C TYR A 66 -17.33 -43.88 -11.98
N LYS A 67 -18.57 -43.67 -12.41
CA LYS A 67 -19.20 -42.35 -12.48
C LYS A 67 -20.52 -42.35 -11.69
N ASP A 68 -20.81 -41.19 -11.01
CA ASP A 68 -22.05 -40.88 -10.32
C ASP A 68 -22.49 -41.94 -9.31
N ARG A 69 -21.55 -42.54 -8.57
CA ARG A 69 -21.74 -43.63 -7.61
C ARG A 69 -22.37 -44.88 -8.20
N GLY A 70 -22.37 -44.99 -9.55
CA GLY A 70 -22.86 -46.18 -10.22
C GLY A 70 -22.10 -47.45 -9.84
N PHE A 71 -22.76 -48.61 -9.91
CA PHE A 71 -22.12 -49.89 -9.66
C PHE A 71 -21.39 -50.42 -10.90
N GLU A 72 -21.82 -50.01 -12.07
CA GLU A 72 -21.20 -50.43 -13.33
C GLU A 72 -19.98 -49.57 -13.66
N PRO A 73 -18.93 -50.19 -14.16
CA PRO A 73 -17.75 -49.49 -14.68
C PRO A 73 -18.12 -48.51 -15.78
N TRP A 74 -17.67 -47.24 -15.68
CA TRP A 74 -17.79 -46.28 -16.76
C TRP A 74 -16.68 -46.46 -17.79
N MET A 75 -15.44 -46.76 -17.33
CA MET A 75 -14.28 -47.13 -18.17
C MET A 75 -13.42 -48.13 -17.41
N THR A 76 -12.74 -48.99 -18.16
CA THR A 76 -11.74 -49.94 -17.64
C THR A 76 -10.46 -49.83 -18.43
N SER A 77 -9.32 -50.01 -17.76
CA SER A 77 -7.99 -50.06 -18.38
C SER A 77 -7.26 -51.27 -17.83
N ILE A 78 -6.84 -52.14 -18.74
CA ILE A 78 -6.00 -53.32 -18.43
C ILE A 78 -4.56 -52.86 -18.71
N LEU A 79 -3.64 -53.15 -17.81
CA LEU A 79 -2.24 -52.80 -17.97
C LEU A 79 -1.44 -53.98 -18.50
N GLU A 80 -0.80 -53.79 -19.63
CA GLU A 80 0.16 -54.79 -20.19
C GLU A 80 1.52 -54.77 -19.47
N THR A 81 1.81 -53.71 -18.77
CA THR A 81 3.01 -53.53 -17.95
C THR A 81 2.62 -53.07 -16.55
N SER A 82 3.35 -53.48 -15.52
CA SER A 82 3.06 -53.17 -14.12
C SER A 82 3.32 -51.66 -13.78
N ASN A 83 2.51 -50.79 -14.35
CA ASN A 83 2.49 -49.38 -14.02
C ASN A 83 1.55 -49.16 -12.82
N ASN A 84 1.99 -48.31 -11.88
CA ASN A 84 1.19 -47.98 -10.69
C ASN A 84 0.15 -46.87 -10.94
N LYS A 85 0.01 -46.37 -12.18
CA LYS A 85 -0.98 -45.35 -12.57
C LYS A 85 -1.47 -45.52 -14.00
N THR A 86 -2.71 -45.06 -14.22
CA THR A 86 -3.31 -44.98 -15.58
C THR A 86 -4.08 -43.68 -15.73
N GLY A 87 -4.27 -43.23 -17.00
CA GLY A 87 -5.03 -42.03 -17.34
C GLY A 87 -6.24 -42.36 -18.21
N PHE A 88 -7.42 -41.97 -17.80
CA PHE A 88 -8.65 -42.08 -18.59
C PHE A 88 -8.92 -40.73 -19.27
N SER A 89 -8.76 -40.71 -20.62
CA SER A 89 -8.85 -39.46 -21.37
C SER A 89 -10.26 -39.23 -21.91
N ILE A 90 -10.77 -38.02 -21.64
CA ILE A 90 -11.99 -37.48 -22.26
C ILE A 90 -11.53 -36.40 -23.26
N GLN A 91 -11.63 -36.69 -24.56
CA GLN A 91 -11.09 -35.83 -25.62
C GLN A 91 -11.77 -34.46 -25.71
N SER A 92 -13.02 -34.35 -25.30
CA SER A 92 -13.81 -33.12 -25.34
C SER A 92 -14.82 -33.12 -24.23
N MET A 93 -14.61 -32.21 -23.27
CA MET A 93 -15.49 -32.07 -22.10
C MET A 93 -16.87 -31.57 -22.52
N ARG A 94 -17.93 -32.26 -22.09
CA ARG A 94 -19.33 -31.95 -22.35
C ARG A 94 -20.14 -32.08 -21.05
N SER A 95 -21.37 -31.53 -21.03
CA SER A 95 -22.25 -31.57 -19.86
C SER A 95 -22.48 -32.99 -19.33
N GLN A 96 -22.57 -33.98 -20.23
CA GLN A 96 -22.73 -35.39 -19.86
C GLN A 96 -21.50 -36.00 -19.17
N ASN A 97 -20.32 -35.40 -19.32
CA ASN A 97 -19.09 -35.86 -18.69
C ASN A 97 -18.90 -35.23 -17.29
N ALA A 98 -19.68 -34.22 -16.95
CA ALA A 98 -19.66 -33.67 -15.58
C ALA A 98 -20.25 -34.68 -14.60
N GLY A 99 -19.75 -34.74 -13.38
CA GLY A 99 -20.22 -35.66 -12.36
C GLY A 99 -19.12 -36.11 -11.39
N LEU A 100 -19.46 -37.06 -10.55
CA LEU A 100 -18.59 -37.60 -9.51
C LEU A 100 -17.87 -38.84 -10.01
N TYR A 101 -16.55 -38.86 -9.95
CA TYR A 101 -15.73 -39.96 -10.39
C TYR A 101 -15.01 -40.62 -9.21
N GLN A 102 -14.89 -41.95 -9.26
CA GLN A 102 -14.11 -42.74 -8.32
C GLN A 102 -13.40 -43.84 -9.09
N CYS A 103 -12.21 -44.23 -8.68
CA CYS A 103 -11.54 -45.38 -9.29
C CYS A 103 -11.23 -46.46 -8.26
N ALA A 104 -11.07 -47.67 -8.77
CA ALA A 104 -10.53 -48.83 -8.06
C ALA A 104 -9.51 -49.49 -8.95
N TYR A 105 -8.65 -50.36 -8.38
CA TYR A 105 -7.72 -51.18 -9.15
C TYR A 105 -7.80 -52.64 -8.73
N SER A 106 -7.43 -53.53 -9.66
CA SER A 106 -7.31 -54.98 -9.42
C SER A 106 -5.87 -55.42 -9.28
N THR A 107 -5.63 -56.37 -8.40
CA THR A 107 -4.33 -57.03 -8.20
C THR A 107 -4.62 -58.51 -7.93
N GLY A 108 -4.28 -59.38 -8.88
CA GLY A 108 -4.76 -60.76 -8.87
C GLY A 108 -6.30 -60.82 -8.86
N ASP A 109 -6.86 -61.67 -8.00
CA ASP A 109 -8.32 -61.82 -7.84
C ASP A 109 -8.96 -60.77 -6.91
N MET A 110 -8.21 -59.83 -6.37
CA MET A 110 -8.68 -58.80 -5.44
C MET A 110 -8.88 -57.46 -6.13
N VAL A 111 -9.95 -56.74 -5.72
CA VAL A 111 -10.22 -55.37 -6.11
C VAL A 111 -10.13 -54.46 -4.87
N SER A 112 -9.46 -53.32 -5.05
CA SER A 112 -9.34 -52.32 -3.99
C SER A 112 -10.68 -51.68 -3.63
N GLU A 113 -10.74 -51.00 -2.48
CA GLU A 113 -11.79 -50.04 -2.24
C GLU A 113 -11.73 -48.90 -3.24
N ARG A 114 -12.87 -48.20 -3.46
CA ARG A 114 -12.89 -47.00 -4.35
C ARG A 114 -12.12 -45.86 -3.71
N SER A 115 -11.50 -45.06 -4.59
CA SER A 115 -10.84 -43.79 -4.19
C SER A 115 -11.78 -42.82 -3.51
N GLU A 116 -11.22 -41.80 -2.90
CA GLU A 116 -12.00 -40.60 -2.59
C GLU A 116 -12.63 -40.04 -3.86
N PRO A 117 -13.83 -39.42 -3.76
CA PRO A 117 -14.56 -38.95 -4.92
C PRO A 117 -13.89 -37.70 -5.54
N LEU A 118 -13.75 -37.69 -6.87
CA LEU A 118 -13.34 -36.55 -7.69
C LEU A 118 -14.57 -35.94 -8.37
N LEU A 119 -14.90 -34.70 -8.04
CA LEU A 119 -15.96 -33.96 -8.71
C LEU A 119 -15.41 -33.28 -9.96
N LEU A 120 -15.92 -33.65 -11.13
CA LEU A 120 -15.57 -33.06 -12.41
C LEU A 120 -16.67 -32.11 -12.87
N VAL A 121 -16.31 -30.83 -13.05
CA VAL A 121 -17.22 -29.74 -13.43
C VAL A 121 -16.93 -29.29 -14.85
N VAL A 122 -17.97 -29.06 -15.64
CA VAL A 122 -17.86 -28.42 -16.96
C VAL A 122 -18.31 -26.98 -16.89
N THR A 123 -17.48 -26.06 -17.39
CA THR A 123 -17.79 -24.62 -17.47
C THR A 123 -18.06 -24.20 -18.91
N GLY A 124 -18.61 -22.98 -19.09
CA GLY A 124 -18.83 -22.41 -20.42
C GLY A 124 -20.14 -22.83 -21.08
N VAL A 125 -21.09 -23.43 -20.33
CA VAL A 125 -22.36 -23.90 -20.90
C VAL A 125 -23.43 -22.81 -20.87
N TYR A 126 -23.48 -22.02 -19.80
CA TYR A 126 -24.44 -20.92 -19.62
C TYR A 126 -23.73 -19.57 -19.71
N ARG A 127 -24.51 -18.48 -19.78
CA ARG A 127 -23.98 -17.11 -19.77
C ARG A 127 -23.30 -16.80 -18.42
N ALA A 128 -22.24 -16.01 -18.50
CA ALA A 128 -21.52 -15.52 -17.33
C ALA A 128 -22.42 -14.70 -16.39
N PRO A 129 -22.34 -14.86 -15.07
CA PRO A 129 -22.95 -13.95 -14.11
C PRO A 129 -22.23 -12.61 -14.09
N PHE A 130 -22.93 -11.58 -13.61
CA PHE A 130 -22.32 -10.30 -13.27
C PHE A 130 -21.71 -10.40 -11.86
N PHE A 131 -20.52 -9.83 -11.69
CA PHE A 131 -19.76 -9.94 -10.45
C PHE A 131 -19.20 -8.59 -10.02
N SER A 132 -19.33 -8.23 -8.74
CA SER A 132 -18.88 -6.97 -8.17
C SER A 132 -18.56 -7.09 -6.69
N ALA A 133 -17.86 -6.10 -6.13
CA ALA A 133 -17.56 -5.98 -4.70
C ALA A 133 -18.19 -4.71 -4.12
N GLN A 134 -18.60 -4.76 -2.84
CA GLN A 134 -19.08 -3.62 -2.07
C GLN A 134 -18.35 -3.55 -0.72
N PRO A 135 -17.77 -2.39 -0.33
CA PRO A 135 -17.88 -1.08 -0.97
C PRO A 135 -17.06 -0.98 -2.28
N GLY A 136 -16.05 -1.82 -2.47
CA GLY A 136 -15.18 -1.86 -3.63
C GLY A 136 -14.21 -3.03 -3.59
N PRO A 137 -13.39 -3.23 -4.63
CA PRO A 137 -12.43 -4.33 -4.68
C PRO A 137 -11.11 -4.03 -3.96
N VAL A 138 -10.90 -2.80 -3.47
CA VAL A 138 -9.76 -2.42 -2.63
C VAL A 138 -10.26 -2.22 -1.20
N VAL A 139 -9.77 -3.01 -0.25
CA VAL A 139 -10.28 -3.10 1.12
C VAL A 139 -9.14 -3.07 2.12
N ASN A 140 -9.31 -2.32 3.21
CA ASN A 140 -8.31 -2.31 4.28
C ASN A 140 -8.36 -3.61 5.10
N SER A 141 -7.21 -4.03 5.55
CA SER A 141 -7.11 -5.16 6.50
C SER A 141 -7.96 -4.90 7.74
N GLY A 142 -8.75 -5.89 8.14
CA GLY A 142 -9.70 -5.79 9.25
C GLY A 142 -11.11 -5.34 8.87
N GLU A 143 -11.32 -4.78 7.69
CA GLU A 143 -12.66 -4.42 7.18
C GLU A 143 -13.38 -5.64 6.58
N ASN A 144 -14.66 -5.45 6.23
CA ASN A 144 -15.48 -6.46 5.58
C ASN A 144 -15.79 -6.06 4.15
N VAL A 145 -15.83 -7.04 3.26
CA VAL A 145 -16.25 -6.85 1.87
C VAL A 145 -17.34 -7.86 1.50
N SER A 146 -18.28 -7.41 0.71
CA SER A 146 -19.33 -8.26 0.14
C SER A 146 -19.07 -8.46 -1.34
N LEU A 147 -18.86 -9.71 -1.76
CA LEU A 147 -18.73 -10.10 -3.16
C LEU A 147 -20.13 -10.51 -3.67
N LEU A 148 -20.62 -9.80 -4.68
CA LEU A 148 -21.98 -9.93 -5.19
C LEU A 148 -21.98 -10.60 -6.54
N CYS A 149 -22.57 -11.77 -6.62
CA CYS A 149 -22.86 -12.50 -7.85
C CYS A 149 -24.31 -12.30 -8.25
N SER A 150 -24.59 -11.91 -9.48
CA SER A 150 -25.96 -11.79 -9.98
C SER A 150 -26.12 -12.41 -11.35
N SER A 151 -27.28 -12.99 -11.62
CA SER A 151 -27.64 -13.60 -12.89
C SER A 151 -28.98 -13.12 -13.40
N GLN A 152 -29.10 -12.98 -14.70
CA GLN A 152 -30.36 -12.70 -15.40
C GLN A 152 -30.93 -13.97 -16.07
N SER A 153 -30.25 -15.11 -15.96
CA SER A 153 -30.65 -16.38 -16.58
C SER A 153 -31.45 -17.26 -15.59
N THR A 154 -31.90 -18.40 -16.07
CA THR A 154 -32.64 -19.43 -15.29
C THR A 154 -31.76 -20.18 -14.28
N LEU A 155 -30.57 -19.65 -13.95
CA LEU A 155 -29.68 -20.21 -12.96
C LEU A 155 -30.19 -19.85 -11.57
N ASP A 156 -30.07 -20.76 -10.64
CA ASP A 156 -30.55 -20.61 -9.26
C ASP A 156 -29.43 -20.70 -8.23
N THR A 157 -28.25 -21.06 -8.65
CA THR A 157 -27.10 -21.28 -7.78
C THR A 157 -25.87 -20.61 -8.38
N VAL A 158 -25.02 -20.05 -7.52
CA VAL A 158 -23.74 -19.46 -7.91
C VAL A 158 -22.61 -20.04 -7.08
N HIS A 159 -21.43 -20.08 -7.73
CA HIS A 159 -20.20 -20.60 -7.17
C HIS A 159 -19.12 -19.52 -7.23
N LEU A 160 -18.55 -19.17 -6.10
CA LEU A 160 -17.42 -18.26 -5.99
C LEU A 160 -16.13 -19.08 -5.92
N LEU A 161 -15.23 -18.85 -6.86
CA LEU A 161 -13.94 -19.50 -6.92
C LEU A 161 -12.84 -18.44 -6.76
N LYS A 162 -11.89 -18.70 -5.87
CA LYS A 162 -10.63 -17.97 -5.79
C LYS A 162 -9.61 -18.69 -6.66
N GLU A 163 -9.07 -17.98 -7.66
CA GLU A 163 -7.96 -18.50 -8.46
C GLU A 163 -6.70 -18.63 -7.56
N GLU A 164 -5.89 -19.64 -7.82
CA GLU A 164 -4.62 -19.86 -7.09
C GLU A 164 -4.75 -20.20 -5.60
N GLY A 165 -5.93 -20.62 -5.14
CA GLY A 165 -6.15 -21.07 -3.76
C GLY A 165 -6.50 -22.54 -3.66
N PRO A 166 -6.14 -23.23 -2.56
CA PRO A 166 -6.55 -24.61 -2.30
C PRO A 166 -8.02 -24.73 -1.89
N GLU A 167 -8.70 -23.61 -1.74
CA GLU A 167 -10.06 -23.59 -1.20
C GLU A 167 -11.08 -24.04 -2.26
N PRO A 168 -12.04 -24.92 -1.89
CA PRO A 168 -13.11 -25.30 -2.79
C PRO A 168 -14.02 -24.11 -3.10
N ALA A 169 -14.67 -24.15 -4.26
CA ALA A 169 -15.65 -23.14 -4.64
C ALA A 169 -16.76 -23.01 -3.57
N GLN A 170 -17.01 -21.81 -3.11
CA GLN A 170 -18.13 -21.51 -2.21
C GLN A 170 -19.41 -21.45 -3.02
N GLN A 171 -20.47 -22.10 -2.54
CA GLN A 171 -21.77 -22.18 -3.21
C GLN A 171 -22.84 -21.42 -2.45
N ARG A 172 -23.68 -20.65 -3.18
CA ARG A 172 -24.88 -19.99 -2.63
C ARG A 172 -26.02 -20.01 -3.63
N LYS A 173 -27.26 -20.04 -3.11
CA LYS A 173 -28.47 -19.86 -3.92
C LYS A 173 -28.66 -18.38 -4.23
N LEU A 174 -29.18 -18.09 -5.40
CA LEU A 174 -29.60 -16.76 -5.80
C LEU A 174 -30.91 -16.39 -5.10
N GLU A 175 -30.99 -15.20 -4.56
CA GLU A 175 -32.17 -14.61 -3.93
C GLU A 175 -32.56 -13.34 -4.70
N TRP A 176 -33.88 -13.07 -4.75
CA TRP A 176 -34.36 -11.86 -5.39
C TRP A 176 -34.10 -10.63 -4.53
N ASN A 177 -33.33 -9.69 -5.08
CA ASN A 177 -33.12 -8.38 -4.44
C ASN A 177 -34.07 -7.35 -5.05
N PRO A 178 -35.09 -6.87 -4.30
CA PRO A 178 -36.08 -5.91 -4.82
C PRO A 178 -35.48 -4.54 -5.09
N TYR A 179 -34.44 -4.13 -4.38
CA TYR A 179 -33.77 -2.84 -4.56
C TYR A 179 -32.91 -2.83 -5.83
N ALA A 180 -32.16 -3.91 -6.06
CA ALA A 180 -31.34 -4.07 -7.25
C ALA A 180 -32.14 -4.61 -8.47
N ARG A 181 -33.38 -5.09 -8.25
CA ARG A 181 -34.26 -5.73 -9.26
C ARG A 181 -33.58 -6.85 -10.02
N ARG A 182 -32.85 -7.71 -9.30
CA ARG A 182 -32.12 -8.85 -9.89
C ARG A 182 -31.98 -9.99 -8.89
N TRP A 183 -31.76 -11.17 -9.44
CA TRP A 183 -31.37 -12.34 -8.65
C TRP A 183 -29.87 -12.22 -8.31
N GLN A 184 -29.54 -12.30 -7.02
CA GLN A 184 -28.16 -12.16 -6.57
C GLN A 184 -27.87 -13.03 -5.34
N ALA A 185 -26.59 -13.35 -5.16
CA ALA A 185 -26.05 -13.92 -3.93
C ALA A 185 -24.91 -13.06 -3.41
N VAL A 186 -24.81 -12.96 -2.09
CA VAL A 186 -23.80 -12.19 -1.39
C VAL A 186 -22.87 -13.13 -0.66
N PHE A 187 -21.57 -13.02 -0.95
CA PHE A 187 -20.52 -13.71 -0.23
C PHE A 187 -19.81 -12.69 0.65
N SER A 188 -20.05 -12.74 1.95
CA SER A 188 -19.39 -11.86 2.92
C SER A 188 -18.01 -12.42 3.25
N VAL A 189 -16.99 -11.61 3.02
CA VAL A 189 -15.59 -11.91 3.33
C VAL A 189 -15.12 -10.92 4.39
N GLY A 190 -14.68 -11.42 5.54
CA GLY A 190 -14.13 -10.55 6.58
C GLY A 190 -14.19 -11.14 7.99
N PRO A 191 -13.40 -10.54 8.89
CA PRO A 191 -12.48 -9.45 8.64
C PRO A 191 -11.39 -9.82 7.61
N VAL A 192 -11.18 -8.93 6.62
CA VAL A 192 -10.25 -9.18 5.52
C VAL A 192 -8.81 -9.16 6.02
N GLY A 193 -8.03 -10.14 5.62
CA GLY A 193 -6.59 -10.24 5.90
C GLY A 193 -5.80 -10.60 4.65
N SER A 194 -4.49 -10.75 4.78
CA SER A 194 -3.57 -11.03 3.67
C SER A 194 -3.94 -12.24 2.82
N THR A 195 -4.52 -13.27 3.42
CA THR A 195 -4.96 -14.49 2.73
C THR A 195 -6.19 -14.32 1.86
N HIS A 196 -6.96 -13.24 2.07
CA HIS A 196 -8.18 -12.96 1.29
C HIS A 196 -7.88 -12.22 -0.02
N GLY A 197 -6.73 -11.56 -0.15
CA GLY A 197 -6.29 -10.98 -1.41
C GLY A 197 -6.20 -12.04 -2.51
N GLY A 198 -6.56 -11.68 -3.75
CA GLY A 198 -6.51 -12.61 -4.86
C GLY A 198 -7.54 -12.32 -5.95
N THR A 199 -7.49 -13.14 -6.99
CA THR A 199 -8.44 -13.08 -8.11
C THR A 199 -9.61 -14.01 -7.86
N TYR A 200 -10.80 -13.46 -7.93
CA TYR A 200 -12.05 -14.20 -7.73
C TYR A 200 -12.86 -14.23 -9.03
N ARG A 201 -13.56 -15.35 -9.25
CA ARG A 201 -14.56 -15.50 -10.33
C ARG A 201 -15.83 -16.10 -9.79
N CYS A 202 -16.94 -15.67 -10.36
CA CYS A 202 -18.24 -16.22 -10.10
C CYS A 202 -18.72 -17.05 -11.30
N TYR A 203 -19.35 -18.18 -11.00
CA TYR A 203 -20.00 -19.06 -11.96
C TYR A 203 -21.43 -19.30 -11.53
N GLY A 204 -22.32 -19.60 -12.47
CA GLY A 204 -23.69 -19.97 -12.17
C GLY A 204 -23.99 -21.40 -12.61
N SER A 205 -24.87 -22.09 -11.90
CA SER A 205 -25.40 -23.40 -12.25
C SER A 205 -26.90 -23.49 -11.98
N SER A 206 -27.53 -24.56 -12.45
CA SER A 206 -28.90 -24.90 -12.10
C SER A 206 -28.91 -26.05 -11.10
N SER A 207 -29.84 -26.04 -10.14
CA SER A 207 -30.05 -27.14 -9.21
C SER A 207 -30.32 -28.48 -9.91
N SER A 208 -30.87 -28.45 -11.13
CA SER A 208 -31.09 -29.67 -11.94
C SER A 208 -29.80 -30.24 -12.50
N ASN A 209 -28.76 -29.40 -12.70
CA ASN A 209 -27.47 -29.79 -13.26
C ASN A 209 -26.32 -29.07 -12.50
N PRO A 210 -26.05 -29.45 -11.25
CA PRO A 210 -25.17 -28.68 -10.35
C PRO A 210 -23.70 -28.69 -10.78
N ASN A 211 -23.29 -29.66 -11.58
CA ASN A 211 -21.91 -29.81 -12.08
C ASN A 211 -21.70 -29.21 -13.48
N VAL A 212 -22.72 -28.53 -14.00
CA VAL A 212 -22.66 -27.82 -15.29
C VAL A 212 -22.75 -26.32 -15.03
N TRP A 213 -21.66 -25.61 -15.29
CA TRP A 213 -21.52 -24.21 -14.91
C TRP A 213 -21.51 -23.27 -16.12
N SER A 214 -21.78 -22.02 -15.85
CA SER A 214 -21.69 -20.92 -16.80
C SER A 214 -20.26 -20.64 -17.25
N GLN A 215 -20.12 -19.75 -18.22
CA GLN A 215 -18.87 -19.04 -18.41
C GLN A 215 -18.49 -18.30 -17.13
N PRO A 216 -17.17 -18.10 -16.87
CA PRO A 216 -16.71 -17.29 -15.74
C PRO A 216 -17.19 -15.85 -15.86
N SER A 217 -17.45 -15.21 -14.75
CA SER A 217 -17.57 -13.75 -14.70
C SER A 217 -16.27 -13.08 -15.13
N VAL A 218 -16.32 -11.77 -15.39
CA VAL A 218 -15.10 -10.94 -15.39
C VAL A 218 -14.36 -11.17 -14.08
N PRO A 219 -13.02 -11.31 -14.09
CA PRO A 219 -12.24 -11.47 -12.87
C PRO A 219 -12.37 -10.24 -11.98
N LEU A 220 -12.45 -10.46 -10.68
CA LEU A 220 -12.40 -9.41 -9.67
C LEU A 220 -11.14 -9.62 -8.85
N HIS A 221 -10.27 -8.62 -8.90
CA HIS A 221 -9.04 -8.62 -8.11
C HIS A 221 -9.34 -7.94 -6.77
N LEU A 222 -9.40 -8.73 -5.69
CA LEU A 222 -9.55 -8.21 -4.33
C LEU A 222 -8.17 -7.83 -3.81
N GLU A 223 -7.94 -6.52 -3.68
CA GLU A 223 -6.69 -5.96 -3.19
C GLU A 223 -6.84 -5.60 -1.71
N VAL A 224 -5.93 -6.10 -0.86
CA VAL A 224 -5.94 -5.86 0.58
C VAL A 224 -4.86 -4.86 0.95
N THR A 225 -5.25 -3.70 1.48
CA THR A 225 -4.33 -2.65 1.93
C THR A 225 -4.13 -2.69 3.45
N GLY A 226 -3.10 -2.00 3.95
CA GLY A 226 -2.86 -1.91 5.39
C GLY A 226 -2.15 -3.11 6.01
N VAL A 227 -1.51 -3.96 5.20
CA VAL A 227 -0.78 -5.15 5.69
C VAL A 227 0.70 -4.85 5.93
N TYR A 228 1.30 -4.03 5.06
CA TYR A 228 2.71 -3.62 5.19
C TYR A 228 2.79 -2.17 5.66
N ARG A 229 4.00 -1.76 6.08
CA ARG A 229 4.27 -0.40 6.51
C ARG A 229 4.07 0.61 5.38
N GLU A 230 3.65 1.81 5.73
CA GLU A 230 3.45 2.92 4.80
C GLU A 230 4.75 3.32 4.08
N PRO A 231 4.71 3.50 2.75
CA PRO A 231 5.80 4.12 2.00
C PRO A 231 5.75 5.64 2.15
N SER A 232 6.79 6.34 1.69
CA SER A 232 6.77 7.79 1.53
C SER A 232 6.68 8.18 0.05
N LEU A 233 5.98 9.28 -0.25
CA LEU A 233 5.78 9.78 -1.60
C LEU A 233 6.43 11.16 -1.74
N SER A 234 7.21 11.36 -2.78
CA SER A 234 7.87 12.63 -3.09
C SER A 234 7.72 13.00 -4.57
N ALA A 235 7.83 14.28 -4.88
CA ALA A 235 7.93 14.79 -6.26
C ALA A 235 9.36 15.27 -6.50
N GLN A 236 9.97 14.87 -7.62
CA GLN A 236 11.38 15.18 -7.91
C GLN A 236 11.68 16.68 -7.97
N LEU A 237 10.76 17.48 -8.48
CA LEU A 237 10.88 18.95 -8.58
C LEU A 237 10.11 19.69 -7.49
N GLY A 238 9.63 18.97 -6.46
CA GLY A 238 8.75 19.52 -5.44
C GLY A 238 7.27 19.48 -5.84
N PRO A 239 6.37 19.87 -4.91
CA PRO A 239 4.93 19.74 -5.10
C PRO A 239 4.29 20.91 -5.86
N LEU A 240 4.99 22.00 -6.09
CA LEU A 240 4.53 23.19 -6.82
C LEU A 240 5.17 23.24 -8.20
N MET A 241 4.34 23.22 -9.25
CA MET A 241 4.80 23.09 -10.64
C MET A 241 4.14 24.10 -11.57
N LEU A 242 4.81 24.37 -12.68
CA LEU A 242 4.28 25.18 -13.78
C LEU A 242 3.81 24.28 -14.93
N PRO A 243 2.82 24.69 -15.74
CA PRO A 243 2.46 23.95 -16.94
C PRO A 243 3.65 23.78 -17.88
N GLY A 244 3.86 22.52 -18.31
CA GLY A 244 5.01 22.13 -19.16
C GLY A 244 6.20 21.53 -18.41
N ASP A 245 6.30 21.68 -17.10
CA ASP A 245 7.30 20.97 -16.30
C ASP A 245 7.09 19.45 -16.39
N ASN A 246 8.14 18.66 -16.22
CA ASN A 246 8.01 17.20 -16.18
C ASN A 246 7.77 16.72 -14.76
N LEU A 247 6.57 16.17 -14.50
CA LEU A 247 6.21 15.61 -13.21
C LEU A 247 6.61 14.13 -13.13
N THR A 248 7.43 13.80 -12.15
CA THR A 248 7.72 12.42 -11.74
C THR A 248 7.52 12.31 -10.24
N LEU A 249 6.62 11.41 -9.85
CA LEU A 249 6.39 11.06 -8.44
C LEU A 249 7.21 9.81 -8.12
N GLN A 250 7.81 9.78 -6.94
CA GLN A 250 8.66 8.69 -6.47
C GLN A 250 8.15 8.14 -5.15
N CYS A 251 7.90 6.83 -5.13
CA CYS A 251 7.44 6.09 -3.96
C CYS A 251 8.64 5.40 -3.29
N HIS A 252 8.96 5.77 -2.07
CA HIS A 252 10.05 5.18 -1.29
C HIS A 252 9.48 4.21 -0.27
N SER A 253 9.96 2.96 -0.28
CA SER A 253 9.50 1.89 0.59
C SER A 253 10.68 1.15 1.22
N GLU A 254 10.38 0.26 2.16
CA GLU A 254 11.36 -0.63 2.76
C GLU A 254 12.01 -1.56 1.72
N PRO A 255 13.26 -2.00 1.97
CA PRO A 255 13.93 -2.96 1.10
C PRO A 255 13.10 -4.25 0.94
N GLY A 256 12.99 -4.74 -0.30
CA GLY A 256 12.24 -5.95 -0.63
C GLY A 256 10.86 -5.69 -1.25
N SER A 257 10.36 -4.46 -1.22
CA SER A 257 9.18 -4.10 -2.00
C SER A 257 9.55 -3.99 -3.48
N ASP A 258 8.84 -4.69 -4.32
CA ASP A 258 9.10 -4.78 -5.78
C ASP A 258 7.87 -4.42 -6.64
N ARG A 259 6.77 -4.03 -5.99
CA ARG A 259 5.54 -3.60 -6.64
C ARG A 259 5.03 -2.31 -6.01
N PHE A 260 4.68 -1.33 -6.85
CA PHE A 260 4.26 0.01 -6.43
C PHE A 260 2.99 0.42 -7.17
N ALA A 261 2.10 1.10 -6.47
CA ALA A 261 0.90 1.67 -7.07
C ALA A 261 0.74 3.13 -6.65
N LEU A 262 0.24 3.96 -7.56
CA LEU A 262 -0.05 5.37 -7.33
C LEU A 262 -1.56 5.59 -7.52
N THR A 263 -2.16 6.31 -6.58
CA THR A 263 -3.56 6.73 -6.67
C THR A 263 -3.66 8.24 -6.59
N LYS A 264 -4.65 8.79 -7.26
CA LYS A 264 -5.07 10.17 -7.13
C LYS A 264 -6.43 10.18 -6.46
N ASP A 265 -6.59 10.94 -5.37
CA ASP A 265 -7.86 11.06 -4.66
C ASP A 265 -8.88 11.78 -5.56
N GLU A 266 -9.92 11.08 -5.99
CA GLU A 266 -11.02 11.62 -6.78
C GLU A 266 -12.28 11.73 -5.90
N GLY A 267 -12.61 12.95 -5.47
CA GLY A 267 -13.83 13.24 -4.74
C GLY A 267 -13.79 12.93 -3.23
N PRO A 268 -14.96 12.88 -2.58
CA PRO A 268 -15.07 12.79 -1.12
C PRO A 268 -14.77 11.40 -0.55
N ASN A 269 -14.69 10.35 -1.36
CA ASN A 269 -14.37 9.00 -0.94
C ASN A 269 -12.91 8.65 -1.32
N PRO A 270 -12.00 8.55 -0.34
CA PRO A 270 -10.58 8.30 -0.58
C PRO A 270 -10.26 6.82 -0.92
N HIS A 271 -11.25 5.95 -1.13
CA HIS A 271 -11.02 4.55 -1.45
C HIS A 271 -10.71 4.38 -2.94
N PRO A 272 -9.52 3.91 -3.32
CA PRO A 272 -9.18 3.67 -4.72
C PRO A 272 -10.10 2.58 -5.30
N GLN A 273 -10.57 2.80 -6.51
CA GLN A 273 -11.39 1.83 -7.24
C GLN A 273 -10.56 0.63 -7.74
N SER A 274 -9.27 0.84 -7.93
CA SER A 274 -8.32 -0.21 -8.33
C SER A 274 -6.88 0.23 -8.02
N LEU A 275 -6.01 -0.75 -7.74
CA LEU A 275 -4.57 -0.55 -7.60
C LEU A 275 -3.86 -1.18 -8.80
N HIS A 276 -3.30 -0.35 -9.67
CA HIS A 276 -2.49 -0.80 -10.80
C HIS A 276 -1.02 -0.79 -10.39
N GLY A 277 -0.50 -1.94 -10.04
CA GLY A 277 0.88 -2.10 -9.61
C GLY A 277 1.87 -2.15 -10.78
N GLN A 278 3.01 -1.47 -10.63
CA GLN A 278 4.18 -1.55 -11.49
C GLN A 278 5.43 -1.88 -10.69
N HIS A 279 6.48 -2.37 -11.36
CA HIS A 279 7.75 -2.71 -10.67
C HIS A 279 8.65 -1.50 -10.38
N SER A 280 8.45 -0.40 -11.10
CA SER A 280 9.20 0.82 -10.87
C SER A 280 8.59 1.65 -9.73
N PRO A 281 9.39 2.17 -8.78
CA PRO A 281 8.92 3.12 -7.79
C PRO A 281 8.68 4.52 -8.36
N ASN A 282 9.10 4.78 -9.61
CA ASN A 282 8.96 6.06 -10.28
C ASN A 282 7.73 6.08 -11.17
N PHE A 283 6.92 7.12 -11.03
CA PHE A 283 5.71 7.37 -11.79
C PHE A 283 5.87 8.63 -12.63
N PRO A 284 6.37 8.50 -13.87
CA PRO A 284 6.49 9.65 -14.78
C PRO A 284 5.10 10.00 -15.33
N LEU A 285 4.58 11.16 -14.92
CA LEU A 285 3.29 11.69 -15.40
C LEU A 285 3.47 12.59 -16.63
N GLY A 286 4.74 12.92 -16.98
CA GLY A 286 5.10 13.70 -18.16
C GLY A 286 4.88 15.20 -17.99
N PRO A 287 4.69 15.94 -19.10
CA PRO A 287 4.51 17.39 -19.04
C PRO A 287 3.20 17.76 -18.33
N VAL A 288 3.34 18.63 -17.34
CA VAL A 288 2.25 19.00 -16.42
C VAL A 288 1.22 19.86 -17.15
N ASN A 289 -0.04 19.56 -16.89
CA ASN A 289 -1.19 20.38 -17.17
C ASN A 289 -2.08 20.51 -15.92
N PHE A 290 -3.11 21.34 -15.96
CA PHE A 290 -3.97 21.60 -14.79
C PHE A 290 -4.70 20.36 -14.25
N ASN A 291 -4.89 19.31 -15.06
CA ASN A 291 -5.51 18.05 -14.61
C ASN A 291 -4.58 17.20 -13.73
N HIS A 292 -3.27 17.46 -13.74
CA HIS A 292 -2.32 16.76 -12.86
C HIS A 292 -2.34 17.30 -11.43
N GLY A 293 -2.90 18.49 -11.19
CA GLY A 293 -3.15 18.98 -9.83
C GLY A 293 -4.06 18.04 -9.06
N GLY A 294 -3.72 17.73 -7.81
CA GLY A 294 -4.50 16.81 -7.00
C GLY A 294 -3.71 16.20 -5.85
N ARG A 295 -4.41 15.41 -5.06
CA ARG A 295 -3.85 14.68 -3.92
C ARG A 295 -3.48 13.26 -4.34
N TYR A 296 -2.21 12.90 -4.14
CA TYR A 296 -1.67 11.61 -4.52
C TYR A 296 -1.26 10.80 -3.30
N ARG A 297 -1.38 9.48 -3.42
CA ARG A 297 -0.87 8.50 -2.45
C ARG A 297 -0.22 7.36 -3.19
N CYS A 298 0.83 6.78 -2.60
CA CYS A 298 1.40 5.55 -3.12
C CYS A 298 1.25 4.40 -2.14
N TYR A 299 1.33 3.21 -2.70
CA TYR A 299 1.30 1.93 -2.01
C TYR A 299 2.48 1.10 -2.46
N SER A 300 3.01 0.28 -1.59
CA SER A 300 4.04 -0.71 -1.91
C SER A 300 3.56 -2.12 -1.59
N GLY A 301 4.09 -3.10 -2.29
CA GLY A 301 3.74 -4.50 -2.12
C GLY A 301 4.80 -5.41 -2.69
N HIS A 302 4.50 -6.72 -2.69
CA HIS A 302 5.35 -7.75 -3.28
C HIS A 302 4.73 -8.28 -4.57
N ASN A 303 5.58 -8.64 -5.52
CA ASN A 303 5.16 -9.27 -6.76
C ASN A 303 4.36 -10.56 -6.46
N LEU A 304 3.34 -10.86 -7.26
CA LEU A 304 2.42 -11.99 -7.10
C LEU A 304 1.46 -11.92 -5.90
N SER A 305 1.43 -10.85 -5.10
CA SER A 305 0.45 -10.72 -4.03
C SER A 305 -0.56 -9.60 -4.33
N HIS A 306 -1.82 -9.83 -3.96
CA HIS A 306 -2.88 -8.81 -3.94
C HIS A 306 -2.93 -8.10 -2.59
N VAL A 307 -1.73 -7.87 -1.99
CA VAL A 307 -1.58 -7.34 -0.64
C VAL A 307 -0.64 -6.15 -0.68
N TRP A 308 -1.06 -5.05 -0.06
CA TRP A 308 -0.41 -3.75 -0.12
C TRP A 308 -0.14 -3.18 1.27
N SER A 309 0.75 -2.22 1.32
CA SER A 309 1.00 -1.39 2.49
C SER A 309 -0.22 -0.54 2.86
N THR A 310 -0.16 0.11 4.03
CA THR A 310 -0.93 1.33 4.27
C THR A 310 -0.55 2.37 3.21
N PRO A 311 -1.49 3.26 2.83
CA PRO A 311 -1.16 4.37 1.91
C PRO A 311 -0.10 5.28 2.50
N SER A 312 0.75 5.86 1.65
CA SER A 312 1.64 6.94 2.07
C SER A 312 0.86 8.12 2.65
N THR A 313 1.53 8.98 3.42
CA THR A 313 1.03 10.33 3.65
C THR A 313 0.70 10.99 2.32
N PRO A 314 -0.41 11.76 2.24
CA PRO A 314 -0.82 12.37 0.99
C PRO A 314 0.18 13.44 0.53
N LEU A 315 0.43 13.50 -0.77
CA LEU A 315 1.19 14.54 -1.44
C LEU A 315 0.24 15.35 -2.34
N ASP A 316 0.09 16.63 -2.03
CA ASP A 316 -0.72 17.56 -2.82
C ASP A 316 0.16 18.17 -3.92
N ILE A 317 -0.16 17.91 -5.18
CA ILE A 317 0.49 18.52 -6.35
C ILE A 317 -0.30 19.76 -6.76
N LEU A 318 0.38 20.90 -6.72
CA LEU A 318 -0.16 22.23 -6.99
C LEU A 318 0.35 22.72 -8.34
N ILE A 319 -0.56 23.17 -9.21
CA ILE A 319 -0.21 23.67 -10.55
C ILE A 319 -0.48 25.17 -10.62
N ALA A 320 0.59 25.94 -10.78
CA ALA A 320 0.50 27.39 -10.87
C ALA A 320 0.21 27.87 -12.31
N GLY A 321 -0.28 29.10 -12.45
CA GLY A 321 -0.48 29.74 -13.74
C GLY A 321 -1.93 29.95 -14.19
N MET A 322 -2.92 29.49 -13.42
CA MET A 322 -4.33 29.55 -13.81
C MET A 322 -4.96 30.95 -13.64
N TYR A 323 -4.65 31.64 -12.55
CA TYR A 323 -5.30 32.90 -12.17
C TYR A 323 -4.31 34.07 -12.19
N LYS A 324 -4.84 35.31 -12.03
CA LYS A 324 -4.04 36.55 -11.95
C LYS A 324 -3.05 36.49 -10.79
N LYS A 325 -1.82 36.97 -11.01
CA LYS A 325 -0.77 36.99 -10.00
C LYS A 325 -1.14 37.88 -8.80
N PRO A 326 -0.84 37.47 -7.55
CA PRO A 326 -0.95 38.32 -6.38
C PRO A 326 0.26 39.25 -6.27
N SER A 327 0.20 40.23 -5.36
CA SER A 327 1.32 41.06 -4.91
C SER A 327 2.01 40.43 -3.70
N LEU A 328 3.32 40.68 -3.53
CA LEU A 328 4.09 40.24 -2.37
C LEU A 328 4.99 41.38 -1.89
N SER A 329 4.95 41.69 -0.60
CA SER A 329 5.78 42.71 0.07
C SER A 329 6.24 42.23 1.43
N ALA A 330 7.26 42.85 1.99
CA ALA A 330 7.80 42.54 3.32
C ALA A 330 7.70 43.75 4.25
N GLN A 331 7.31 43.52 5.50
CA GLN A 331 7.30 44.52 6.56
C GLN A 331 8.16 44.05 7.75
N PRO A 332 9.10 44.87 8.26
CA PRO A 332 9.35 46.28 7.90
C PRO A 332 10.06 46.45 6.55
N GLY A 333 10.66 45.41 5.99
CA GLY A 333 11.36 45.42 4.71
C GLY A 333 11.98 44.09 4.38
N PRO A 334 12.58 43.91 3.18
CA PRO A 334 13.16 42.65 2.73
C PRO A 334 14.55 42.35 3.34
N SER A 335 15.18 43.35 3.99
CA SER A 335 16.43 43.16 4.74
C SER A 335 16.13 43.15 6.23
N VAL A 336 16.44 42.04 6.90
CA VAL A 336 16.02 41.80 8.30
C VAL A 336 17.19 41.25 9.10
N SER A 337 17.40 41.82 10.30
CA SER A 337 18.42 41.32 11.22
C SER A 337 18.09 39.94 11.76
N TRP A 338 19.11 39.12 11.99
CA TRP A 338 18.98 37.81 12.61
C TRP A 338 18.24 37.92 13.97
N GLY A 339 17.29 37.01 14.21
CA GLY A 339 16.48 37.00 15.44
C GLY A 339 15.30 37.98 15.43
N ALA A 340 15.22 38.92 14.50
CA ALA A 340 14.07 39.82 14.36
C ALA A 340 12.86 39.12 13.76
N SER A 341 11.77 39.86 13.57
CA SER A 341 10.55 39.35 12.92
C SER A 341 10.31 40.05 11.60
N VAL A 342 9.84 39.32 10.60
CA VAL A 342 9.38 39.85 9.31
C VAL A 342 8.02 39.29 8.98
N THR A 343 7.16 40.11 8.40
CA THR A 343 5.87 39.69 7.87
C THR A 343 5.88 39.84 6.34
N LEU A 344 5.72 38.73 5.64
CA LEU A 344 5.53 38.70 4.20
C LEU A 344 4.04 38.83 3.91
N GLN A 345 3.66 39.94 3.28
CA GLN A 345 2.27 40.28 3.00
C GLN A 345 1.93 39.94 1.56
N CYS A 346 0.96 39.07 1.39
CA CYS A 346 0.44 38.59 0.12
C CYS A 346 -0.92 39.26 -0.12
N GLY A 347 -1.10 39.97 -1.21
CA GLY A 347 -2.32 40.68 -1.55
C GLY A 347 -2.92 40.24 -2.89
N SER A 348 -4.24 40.14 -2.99
CA SER A 348 -4.96 39.86 -4.20
C SER A 348 -6.08 40.87 -4.44
N GLU A 349 -6.14 41.40 -5.66
CA GLU A 349 -7.26 42.27 -6.11
C GLU A 349 -8.52 41.48 -6.46
N VAL A 350 -8.37 40.17 -6.67
CA VAL A 350 -9.50 39.27 -6.96
C VAL A 350 -9.75 38.39 -5.73
N ARG A 351 -10.96 37.86 -5.67
CA ARG A 351 -11.33 36.89 -4.62
C ARG A 351 -10.32 35.76 -4.57
N ALA A 352 -9.87 35.44 -3.37
CA ALA A 352 -8.96 34.31 -3.09
C ALA A 352 -9.39 33.67 -1.77
N ASP A 353 -9.45 32.34 -1.74
CA ASP A 353 -9.84 31.59 -0.54
C ASP A 353 -8.60 31.15 0.26
N THR A 354 -7.48 30.92 -0.41
CA THR A 354 -6.22 30.49 0.20
C THR A 354 -5.04 31.19 -0.46
N PHE A 355 -4.12 31.63 0.38
CA PHE A 355 -2.80 32.13 -0.04
C PHE A 355 -1.75 31.09 0.24
N HIS A 356 -0.76 31.00 -0.68
CA HIS A 356 0.35 30.07 -0.59
C HIS A 356 1.66 30.83 -0.71
N LEU A 357 2.53 30.72 0.28
CA LEU A 357 3.87 31.30 0.26
C LEU A 357 4.89 30.20 0.03
N HIS A 358 5.70 30.34 -1.00
CA HIS A 358 6.72 29.37 -1.38
C HIS A 358 8.07 30.02 -1.53
N ARG A 359 9.13 29.36 -1.01
CA ARG A 359 10.52 29.75 -1.22
C ARG A 359 11.04 29.04 -2.46
N GLU A 360 11.56 29.79 -3.42
CA GLU A 360 12.11 29.23 -4.65
C GLU A 360 13.18 28.15 -4.36
N ARG A 361 13.18 27.10 -5.15
CA ARG A 361 14.07 25.94 -5.03
C ARG A 361 13.90 25.10 -3.75
N SER A 362 12.88 25.36 -2.93
CA SER A 362 12.52 24.45 -1.87
C SER A 362 11.72 23.27 -2.43
N LEU A 363 11.99 22.08 -1.91
CA LEU A 363 11.20 20.88 -2.18
C LEU A 363 10.02 20.75 -1.20
N ASP A 364 9.96 21.62 -0.19
CA ASP A 364 8.87 21.63 0.78
C ASP A 364 7.58 22.18 0.17
N PRO A 365 6.43 21.75 0.65
CA PRO A 365 5.17 22.32 0.23
C PRO A 365 5.06 23.78 0.62
N PRO A 366 4.36 24.61 -0.17
CA PRO A 366 4.10 26.01 0.18
C PRO A 366 3.38 26.12 1.52
N GLN A 367 3.73 27.15 2.31
CA GLN A 367 2.95 27.51 3.50
C GLN A 367 1.57 28.02 3.04
N GLN A 368 0.50 27.56 3.69
CA GLN A 368 -0.87 27.87 3.31
C GLN A 368 -1.58 28.67 4.42
N LEU A 369 -2.35 29.65 4.01
CA LEU A 369 -3.19 30.43 4.89
C LEU A 369 -4.59 30.58 4.28
N HIS A 370 -5.58 29.97 4.93
CA HIS A 370 -6.99 30.09 4.54
C HIS A 370 -7.61 31.34 5.12
N LEU A 371 -8.33 32.09 4.31
CA LEU A 371 -9.08 33.25 4.76
C LEU A 371 -10.52 32.86 5.10
N GLN A 372 -11.03 33.39 6.20
CA GLN A 372 -12.46 33.26 6.56
C GLN A 372 -13.31 34.25 5.76
N ASP A 373 -12.80 35.45 5.52
CA ASP A 373 -13.43 36.46 4.65
C ASP A 373 -12.66 36.51 3.31
N THR A 374 -13.35 36.13 2.24
CA THR A 374 -12.81 36.02 0.89
C THR A 374 -13.15 37.20 0.01
N ALA A 375 -13.73 38.30 0.57
CA ALA A 375 -14.06 39.52 -0.18
C ALA A 375 -12.79 40.16 -0.75
N ALA A 376 -12.86 40.63 -1.99
CA ALA A 376 -11.76 41.33 -2.63
C ALA A 376 -11.80 42.84 -2.28
N PRO A 377 -10.62 43.50 -2.08
CA PRO A 377 -9.27 42.95 -2.07
C PRO A 377 -8.97 42.17 -0.81
N SER A 378 -8.26 41.04 -0.94
CA SER A 378 -7.89 40.16 0.18
C SER A 378 -6.38 40.16 0.43
N GLN A 379 -5.98 39.95 1.67
CA GLN A 379 -4.59 39.94 2.09
C GLN A 379 -4.32 38.85 3.13
N ALA A 380 -3.19 38.19 2.99
CA ALA A 380 -2.66 37.23 3.97
C ALA A 380 -1.27 37.65 4.47
N ASN A 381 -1.03 37.48 5.75
CA ASN A 381 0.19 37.86 6.41
C ASN A 381 0.94 36.62 6.93
N PHE A 382 2.08 36.34 6.36
CA PHE A 382 2.97 35.25 6.77
C PHE A 382 4.08 35.79 7.65
N THR A 383 4.03 35.57 8.95
CA THR A 383 5.00 36.08 9.90
C THR A 383 6.08 35.04 10.18
N ILE A 384 7.34 35.41 9.99
CA ILE A 384 8.52 34.62 10.29
C ILE A 384 9.17 35.24 11.54
N SER A 385 9.19 34.52 12.65
CA SER A 385 9.77 34.99 13.94
C SER A 385 10.22 33.80 14.79
N PRO A 386 11.46 33.73 15.25
CA PRO A 386 12.59 34.60 14.89
C PRO A 386 13.12 34.29 13.47
N VAL A 387 13.61 35.29 12.77
CA VAL A 387 14.28 35.12 11.47
C VAL A 387 15.66 34.49 11.70
N THR A 388 15.98 33.47 10.91
CA THR A 388 17.25 32.75 10.92
C THR A 388 17.89 32.74 9.53
N TRP A 389 19.16 32.36 9.42
CA TRP A 389 19.86 32.21 8.13
C TRP A 389 19.13 31.25 7.17
N GLY A 390 18.41 30.26 7.72
CA GLY A 390 17.60 29.32 6.93
C GLY A 390 16.42 29.97 6.20
N HIS A 391 16.02 31.20 6.56
CA HIS A 391 14.95 31.94 5.91
C HIS A 391 15.43 32.84 4.78
N ASN A 392 16.76 32.95 4.58
CA ASN A 392 17.33 33.69 3.45
C ASN A 392 16.90 33.06 2.11
N GLY A 393 16.50 33.88 1.14
CA GLY A 393 16.14 33.40 -0.18
C GLY A 393 15.01 34.17 -0.85
N THR A 394 14.63 33.70 -2.03
CA THR A 394 13.58 34.30 -2.84
C THR A 394 12.24 33.68 -2.55
N TYR A 395 11.25 34.48 -2.27
CA TYR A 395 9.88 34.04 -1.99
C TYR A 395 8.91 34.47 -3.09
N ARG A 396 7.91 33.64 -3.32
CA ARG A 396 6.77 33.94 -4.19
C ARG A 396 5.48 33.58 -3.50
N CYS A 397 4.45 34.37 -3.81
CA CYS A 397 3.09 34.15 -3.34
C CYS A 397 2.20 33.69 -4.49
N TYR A 398 1.22 32.86 -4.13
CA TYR A 398 0.19 32.34 -5.01
C TYR A 398 -1.15 32.39 -4.30
N THR A 399 -2.23 32.36 -5.07
CA THR A 399 -3.60 32.25 -4.56
C THR A 399 -4.31 31.07 -5.16
N SER A 400 -5.28 30.51 -4.44
CA SER A 400 -6.18 29.48 -4.95
C SER A 400 -7.61 29.70 -4.47
N HIS A 401 -8.53 29.02 -5.14
CA HIS A 401 -9.94 28.91 -4.76
C HIS A 401 -10.19 27.56 -4.07
N SER A 402 -11.30 27.46 -3.31
CA SER A 402 -11.69 26.22 -2.65
C SER A 402 -12.03 25.10 -3.64
N SER A 403 -12.38 25.46 -4.88
CA SER A 403 -12.68 24.52 -5.95
C SER A 403 -12.26 25.11 -7.31
N PRO A 404 -11.26 24.54 -7.98
CA PRO A 404 -10.38 23.45 -7.57
C PRO A 404 -9.18 23.94 -6.70
N PRO A 405 -8.89 23.28 -5.56
CA PRO A 405 -7.88 23.76 -4.61
C PRO A 405 -6.43 23.60 -5.08
N PHE A 406 -6.19 22.75 -6.07
CA PHE A 406 -4.85 22.40 -6.56
C PHE A 406 -4.39 23.25 -7.75
N GLN A 407 -5.19 24.21 -8.18
CA GLN A 407 -4.88 25.15 -9.27
C GLN A 407 -4.62 26.52 -8.67
N LEU A 408 -3.41 27.02 -8.89
CA LEU A 408 -2.95 28.28 -8.32
C LEU A 408 -2.88 29.40 -9.37
N SER A 409 -2.82 30.63 -8.87
CA SER A 409 -2.53 31.81 -9.69
C SER A 409 -1.13 31.73 -10.33
N GLN A 410 -0.83 32.66 -11.24
CA GLN A 410 0.53 32.97 -11.61
C GLN A 410 1.34 33.40 -10.36
N PRO A 411 2.66 33.15 -10.33
CA PRO A 411 3.50 33.59 -9.24
C PRO A 411 3.50 35.11 -9.08
N SER A 412 3.56 35.61 -7.86
CA SER A 412 3.88 37.03 -7.61
C SER A 412 5.26 37.39 -8.18
N ASP A 413 5.56 38.65 -8.25
CA ASP A 413 6.94 39.10 -8.45
C ASP A 413 7.80 38.52 -7.33
N PRO A 414 9.08 38.19 -7.60
CA PRO A 414 9.97 37.61 -6.60
C PRO A 414 10.32 38.62 -5.53
N LEU A 415 10.33 38.18 -4.27
CA LEU A 415 10.82 38.97 -3.14
C LEU A 415 12.01 38.27 -2.53
N GLU A 416 13.15 38.90 -2.57
CA GLU A 416 14.39 38.39 -1.97
C GLU A 416 14.46 38.85 -0.51
N LEU A 417 14.40 37.90 0.41
CA LEU A 417 14.57 38.15 1.85
C LEU A 417 16.05 37.97 2.19
N LEU A 418 16.68 39.04 2.69
CA LEU A 418 18.07 39.06 3.11
C LEU A 418 18.15 39.11 4.63
N VAL A 419 18.84 38.16 5.21
CA VAL A 419 19.11 38.13 6.65
C VAL A 419 20.48 38.70 6.89
N SER A 420 20.59 39.75 7.71
CA SER A 420 21.85 40.41 8.05
C SER A 420 22.24 40.12 9.52
N ASP A 421 23.54 40.15 9.79
CA ASP A 421 24.11 39.96 11.12
C ASP A 421 24.17 41.27 11.91
N ASP A 422 23.53 42.32 11.38
CA ASP A 422 23.45 43.59 12.03
C ASP A 422 22.61 43.44 13.35
N GLN A 423 23.22 42.82 14.34
CA GLN A 423 22.86 43.14 15.71
C GLN A 423 23.11 44.62 15.85
N PRO A 424 22.13 45.43 16.35
CA PRO A 424 22.45 46.78 16.83
C PRO A 424 23.58 46.56 17.84
N GLN A 425 24.81 46.89 17.44
CA GLN A 425 25.93 46.86 18.42
C GLN A 425 25.49 47.73 19.55
N ASP A 426 25.18 47.12 20.68
CA ASP A 426 24.89 47.83 21.90
C ASP A 426 26.18 48.50 22.37
N TYR A 427 26.40 49.69 21.80
CA TYR A 427 27.57 50.53 22.14
C TYR A 427 27.54 51.01 23.62
N THR A 428 26.50 50.66 24.38
CA THR A 428 26.33 51.08 25.77
C THR A 428 27.52 50.67 26.64
N VAL A 429 27.98 49.43 26.51
CA VAL A 429 29.13 48.89 27.25
C VAL A 429 30.43 49.56 26.74
N ALA A 430 30.61 49.71 25.43
CA ALA A 430 31.78 50.32 24.83
C ALA A 430 31.87 51.82 25.20
N ASN A 431 30.74 52.53 25.22
CA ASN A 431 30.65 53.92 25.61
C ASN A 431 30.84 54.09 27.11
N LEU A 432 30.33 53.20 27.97
CA LEU A 432 30.59 53.21 29.42
C LEU A 432 32.07 52.96 29.70
N ILE A 433 32.74 52.06 29.00
CA ILE A 433 34.19 51.84 29.12
C ILE A 433 34.98 53.13 28.69
N ARG A 434 34.60 53.74 27.57
CA ARG A 434 35.24 54.97 27.08
C ARG A 434 35.07 56.12 28.07
N LEU A 435 33.86 56.31 28.62
CA LEU A 435 33.58 57.34 29.64
C LEU A 435 34.33 57.05 30.92
N GLY A 436 34.39 55.78 31.35
CA GLY A 436 35.15 55.39 32.56
C GLY A 436 36.65 55.65 32.40
N VAL A 437 37.25 55.25 31.27
CA VAL A 437 38.67 55.53 31.00
C VAL A 437 38.94 57.04 30.91
N SER A 438 38.09 57.77 30.20
CA SER A 438 38.22 59.24 30.10
C SER A 438 38.13 59.92 31.47
N GLY A 439 37.20 59.50 32.30
CA GLY A 439 37.05 60.00 33.70
C GLY A 439 38.30 59.72 34.56
N LEU A 440 38.86 58.52 34.43
CA LEU A 440 40.06 58.10 35.16
C LEU A 440 41.28 58.91 34.72
N ILE A 441 41.45 59.20 33.40
CA ILE A 441 42.52 60.07 32.87
C ILE A 441 42.38 61.50 33.46
N LEU A 442 41.17 62.04 33.48
CA LEU A 442 40.93 63.39 34.06
C LEU A 442 41.24 63.46 35.55
N VAL A 443 40.92 62.44 36.31
CA VAL A 443 41.28 62.36 37.74
C VAL A 443 42.77 62.29 37.91
N VAL A 444 43.49 61.46 37.16
CA VAL A 444 44.95 61.36 37.20
C VAL A 444 45.60 62.71 36.85
N LEU A 445 45.14 63.34 35.76
CA LEU A 445 45.62 64.68 35.37
C LEU A 445 45.35 65.74 36.43
N GLY A 446 44.15 65.69 37.06
CA GLY A 446 43.79 66.57 38.18
C GLY A 446 44.72 66.39 39.37
N VAL A 447 45.06 65.18 39.74
CA VAL A 447 45.99 64.85 40.80
C VAL A 447 47.40 65.35 40.47
N LEU A 448 47.88 65.11 39.29
CA LEU A 448 49.20 65.58 38.84
C LEU A 448 49.29 67.14 38.81
N LEU A 449 48.27 67.78 38.29
CA LEU A 449 48.20 69.26 38.32
C LEU A 449 48.12 69.82 39.76
N PHE A 450 47.39 69.15 40.65
CA PHE A 450 47.35 69.53 42.05
C PHE A 450 48.69 69.35 42.76
N GLU A 451 49.38 68.22 42.50
CA GLU A 451 50.73 67.99 43.01
C GLU A 451 51.73 69.03 42.45
N ALA A 452 51.68 69.32 41.15
CA ALA A 452 52.51 70.36 40.54
C ALA A 452 52.21 71.74 41.10
N TRP A 453 50.95 72.08 41.34
CA TRP A 453 50.54 73.35 41.99
C TRP A 453 50.98 73.44 43.45
N HIS A 454 50.84 72.31 44.19
CA HIS A 454 51.24 72.23 45.60
C HIS A 454 52.78 72.31 45.75
N SER A 455 53.52 71.66 44.80
CA SER A 455 54.98 71.69 44.76
C SER A 455 55.51 73.11 44.47
N ARG A 456 54.82 73.91 43.66
CA ARG A 456 55.20 75.31 43.39
C ARG A 456 54.94 76.25 44.54
N ARG A 457 54.18 75.90 45.59
CA ARG A 457 53.87 76.70 46.77
C ARG A 457 54.80 76.44 47.93
N ARG A 458 55.79 75.58 47.85
CA ARG A 458 56.78 75.41 48.88
C ARG A 458 57.80 76.61 48.81
N PRO A 459 57.82 77.51 49.80
CA PRO A 459 58.79 78.60 49.74
C PRO A 459 60.20 78.08 49.97
N HIS A 460 61.13 78.51 49.15
CA HIS A 460 62.57 78.41 49.41
C HIS A 460 62.90 79.23 50.71
N ASN A 461 63.10 78.54 51.79
CA ASN A 461 63.87 79.13 52.89
C ASN A 461 65.34 78.73 52.68
N ALA A 462 66.09 79.62 52.02
CA ALA A 462 67.56 79.60 52.01
C ALA A 462 68.03 80.13 53.40
N ALA A 463 68.71 79.33 54.13
CA ALA A 463 69.50 79.73 55.27
C ALA A 463 70.87 80.22 54.80
N SER A 464 71.13 81.45 55.10
CA SER A 464 72.47 82.02 55.10
C SER A 464 73.15 81.71 56.42
N SER A 465 74.29 81.19 56.39
CA SER A 465 75.53 81.47 57.10
C SER A 465 76.49 80.29 56.92
#